data_dfdae4250b819ed2be2dae96f68cc51d
#
_entry.id   dfdae4250b819ed2be2dae96f68cc51d
#
_cell.length_a   1.000
_cell.length_b   1.000
_cell.length_c   1.000
_cell.angle_alpha   90.00
_cell.angle_beta   90.00
_cell.angle_gamma   90.00
#
_symmetry.space_group_name_H-M   'P 1'
#
loop_
_entity.id
_entity.type
_entity.pdbx_description
1 polymer ?
#
loop_
_entity_poly.entity_id
_entity_poly.type
_entity_poly.pdbx_seq_one_letter_code
_entity_poly.pdbx_strand_id
1 'polypeptide(L)'
;MTPISDERIHQGRKKLVIAALWTEMCLTMPAIHAMGDGYDVYVVTDASGGVSREAHDMAIRRLVAAGAQPITWLGMAGELQRDWARTERTAEVVQLFFDHAGAAGSVLAWEMQLLQAK
;
A
#
# COMPACT_ATOMS: atom_id res chain seq x y z
N MET A 1 7.78 4.93 22.06
CA MET A 1 6.93 5.07 20.87
C MET A 1 5.62 5.74 21.27
N THR A 2 5.24 6.81 20.60
CA THR A 2 3.99 7.52 20.89
C THR A 2 2.81 6.61 20.50
N PRO A 3 1.83 6.39 21.39
CA PRO A 3 0.66 5.59 21.02
C PRO A 3 -0.07 6.23 19.84
N ILE A 4 -0.60 5.42 18.94
CA ILE A 4 -1.44 5.88 17.83
C ILE A 4 -2.83 6.29 18.36
N SER A 5 -2.89 6.78 19.57
CA SER A 5 -4.13 7.19 20.23
C SER A 5 -4.38 8.69 20.13
N ASP A 6 -3.66 9.37 19.23
CA ASP A 6 -3.91 10.81 18.98
C ASP A 6 -5.30 10.96 18.32
N GLU A 7 -6.15 11.74 18.94
CA GLU A 7 -7.53 11.99 18.47
C GLU A 7 -7.62 12.43 17.02
N ARG A 8 -6.54 13.06 16.49
CA ARG A 8 -6.46 13.48 15.09
C ARG A 8 -6.45 12.30 14.12
N ILE A 9 -5.98 11.13 14.57
CA ILE A 9 -5.90 9.90 13.76
C ILE A 9 -7.21 9.14 13.88
N HIS A 10 -7.93 9.30 14.96
CA HIS A 10 -9.08 8.48 15.25
C HIS A 10 -10.32 8.74 14.40
N GLN A 11 -10.61 9.82 13.88
CA GLN A 11 -11.78 10.16 13.04
C GLN A 11 -12.77 9.00 12.73
N GLY A 12 -12.89 8.01 13.63
CA GLY A 12 -13.69 6.81 13.47
C GLY A 12 -13.15 5.75 12.51
N ARG A 13 -11.98 5.96 11.93
CA ARG A 13 -11.39 5.02 10.97
C ARG A 13 -10.58 3.97 11.71
N LYS A 14 -10.76 2.70 11.30
CA LYS A 14 -10.12 1.55 11.93
C LYS A 14 -9.01 0.93 11.08
N LYS A 15 -8.83 1.39 9.85
CA LYS A 15 -7.84 0.85 8.92
C LYS A 15 -6.65 1.80 8.80
N LEU A 16 -5.45 1.24 8.90
CA LEU A 16 -4.20 1.96 8.67
C LEU A 16 -3.43 1.31 7.54
N VAL A 17 -2.92 2.14 6.64
CA VAL A 17 -2.01 1.72 5.57
C VAL A 17 -0.65 2.29 5.91
N ILE A 18 0.35 1.43 6.06
CA ILE A 18 1.68 1.82 6.52
C ILE A 18 2.73 1.36 5.51
N ALA A 19 3.65 2.27 5.19
CA ALA A 19 4.86 2.01 4.44
C ALA A 19 6.01 2.72 5.15
N ALA A 20 7.16 2.09 5.24
CA ALA A 20 8.29 2.69 5.95
C ALA A 20 9.63 2.04 5.59
N LEU A 21 10.69 2.71 5.96
CA LEU A 21 12.06 2.21 6.05
C LEU A 21 12.51 2.28 7.53
N TRP A 22 13.08 1.26 8.07
CA TRP A 22 13.29 -0.07 7.47
C TRP A 22 12.13 -0.97 7.84
N THR A 23 11.80 -1.92 6.96
CA THR A 23 10.66 -2.83 7.17
C THR A 23 10.70 -3.53 8.52
N GLU A 24 11.87 -4.04 8.92
CA GLU A 24 12.07 -4.78 10.16
C GLU A 24 12.07 -3.91 11.42
N MET A 25 12.08 -2.60 11.28
CA MET A 25 12.13 -1.66 12.40
C MET A 25 10.94 -0.69 12.38
N CYS A 26 11.04 0.39 11.61
CA CYS A 26 10.05 1.47 11.64
C CYS A 26 8.71 1.12 10.99
N LEU A 27 8.63 0.03 10.25
CA LEU A 27 7.34 -0.53 9.81
C LEU A 27 6.79 -1.51 10.84
N THR A 28 7.62 -2.48 11.25
CA THR A 28 7.18 -3.61 12.09
C THR A 28 6.68 -3.16 13.46
N MET A 29 7.44 -2.31 14.16
CA MET A 29 7.08 -1.93 15.52
C MET A 29 5.79 -1.11 15.58
N PRO A 30 5.62 -0.03 14.80
CA PRO A 30 4.35 0.68 14.78
C PRO A 30 3.16 -0.17 14.31
N ALA A 31 3.38 -1.05 13.33
CA ALA A 31 2.32 -1.94 12.83
C ALA A 31 1.80 -2.90 13.91
N ILE A 32 2.71 -3.55 14.63
CA ILE A 32 2.35 -4.46 15.73
C ILE A 32 1.63 -3.69 16.83
N HIS A 33 2.13 -2.50 17.18
CA HIS A 33 1.50 -1.65 18.19
C HIS A 33 0.08 -1.25 17.78
N ALA A 34 -0.11 -0.83 16.53
CA ALA A 34 -1.42 -0.45 16.00
C ALA A 34 -2.41 -1.62 16.02
N MET A 35 -1.96 -2.83 15.65
CA MET A 35 -2.81 -4.02 15.76
C MET A 35 -3.22 -4.30 17.19
N GLY A 36 -2.31 -4.09 18.15
CA GLY A 36 -2.62 -4.19 19.58
C GLY A 36 -3.67 -3.19 20.03
N ASP A 37 -3.74 -2.02 19.40
CA ASP A 37 -4.74 -1.00 19.67
C ASP A 37 -6.05 -1.22 18.90
N GLY A 38 -6.19 -2.30 18.16
CA GLY A 38 -7.42 -2.69 17.49
C GLY A 38 -7.57 -2.18 16.06
N TYR A 39 -6.51 -1.70 15.44
CA TYR A 39 -6.53 -1.29 14.03
C TYR A 39 -6.37 -2.48 13.09
N ASP A 40 -7.04 -2.43 11.95
CA ASP A 40 -6.74 -3.29 10.80
C ASP A 40 -5.57 -2.66 10.05
N VAL A 41 -4.42 -3.34 10.05
CA VAL A 41 -3.19 -2.78 9.48
C VAL A 41 -2.88 -3.43 8.14
N TYR A 42 -2.68 -2.58 7.13
CA TYR A 42 -2.20 -2.95 5.81
C TYR A 42 -0.76 -2.48 5.66
N VAL A 43 0.13 -3.37 5.28
CA VAL A 43 1.54 -3.03 5.07
C VAL A 43 1.86 -3.09 3.58
N VAL A 44 2.39 -1.98 3.04
CA VAL A 44 2.68 -1.87 1.61
C VAL A 44 4.08 -2.41 1.37
N THR A 45 4.16 -3.64 0.88
CA THR A 45 5.41 -4.40 0.82
C THR A 45 6.41 -3.86 -0.19
N ASP A 46 5.93 -3.33 -1.31
CA ASP A 46 6.79 -2.76 -2.36
C ASP A 46 7.03 -1.25 -2.23
N ALA A 47 6.47 -0.64 -1.19
CA ALA A 47 6.79 0.74 -0.80
C ALA A 47 7.56 0.78 0.53
N SER A 48 8.04 -0.36 0.99
CA SER A 48 8.85 -0.51 2.20
C SER A 48 10.14 -1.26 1.83
N GLY A 49 11.20 -1.03 2.57
CA GLY A 49 12.48 -1.69 2.30
C GLY A 49 13.21 -2.01 3.58
N GLY A 50 13.88 -3.18 3.61
CA GLY A 50 14.74 -3.59 4.71
C GLY A 50 16.21 -3.35 4.42
N VAL A 51 17.06 -3.61 5.41
CA VAL A 51 18.52 -3.51 5.23
C VAL A 51 19.04 -4.61 4.28
N SER A 52 18.26 -5.66 4.07
CA SER A 52 18.51 -6.73 3.11
C SER A 52 17.19 -7.32 2.66
N ARG A 53 17.22 -8.11 1.56
CA ARG A 53 16.02 -8.83 1.12
C ARG A 53 15.51 -9.76 2.21
N GLU A 54 16.40 -10.49 2.87
CA GLU A 54 16.02 -11.41 3.95
C GLU A 54 15.37 -10.66 5.12
N ALA A 55 15.94 -9.54 5.53
CA ALA A 55 15.37 -8.73 6.61
C ALA A 55 13.97 -8.25 6.27
N HIS A 56 13.77 -7.77 5.05
CA HIS A 56 12.45 -7.35 4.55
C HIS A 56 11.47 -8.51 4.54
N ASP A 57 11.83 -9.64 3.94
CA ASP A 57 10.94 -10.78 3.78
C ASP A 57 10.55 -11.38 5.14
N MET A 58 11.49 -11.49 6.07
CA MET A 58 11.20 -11.99 7.41
C MET A 58 10.29 -11.04 8.19
N ALA A 59 10.51 -9.73 8.07
CA ALA A 59 9.65 -8.75 8.70
C ALA A 59 8.20 -8.84 8.18
N ILE A 60 8.03 -8.97 6.85
CA ILE A 60 6.69 -9.14 6.27
C ILE A 60 6.01 -10.42 6.77
N ARG A 61 6.74 -11.54 6.80
CA ARG A 61 6.19 -12.80 7.33
C ARG A 61 5.77 -12.66 8.80
N ARG A 62 6.60 -12.00 9.60
CA ARG A 62 6.28 -11.74 11.01
C ARG A 62 5.02 -10.89 11.15
N LEU A 63 4.90 -9.85 10.34
CA LEU A 63 3.73 -8.97 10.35
C LEU A 63 2.45 -9.72 9.95
N VAL A 64 2.52 -10.56 8.91
CA VAL A 64 1.39 -11.38 8.47
C VAL A 64 0.98 -12.36 9.57
N ALA A 65 1.94 -13.01 10.24
CA ALA A 65 1.66 -13.90 11.36
C ALA A 65 0.99 -13.18 12.54
N ALA A 66 1.28 -11.88 12.71
CA ALA A 66 0.66 -11.06 13.75
C ALA A 66 -0.71 -10.51 13.35
N GLY A 67 -1.14 -10.67 12.11
CA GLY A 67 -2.46 -10.26 11.64
C GLY A 67 -2.48 -9.11 10.65
N ALA A 68 -1.33 -8.60 10.21
CA ALA A 68 -1.27 -7.55 9.20
C ALA A 68 -1.63 -8.09 7.80
N GLN A 69 -2.24 -7.24 6.99
CA GLN A 69 -2.56 -7.54 5.60
C GLN A 69 -1.42 -7.03 4.70
N PRO A 70 -0.68 -7.90 4.01
CA PRO A 70 0.32 -7.45 3.05
C PRO A 70 -0.37 -7.03 1.76
N ILE A 71 0.05 -5.91 1.21
CA ILE A 71 -0.50 -5.39 -0.04
C ILE A 71 0.60 -4.68 -0.82
N THR A 72 0.49 -4.65 -2.14
CA THR A 72 1.35 -3.83 -2.98
C THR A 72 0.74 -2.43 -3.17
N TRP A 73 1.55 -1.47 -3.65
CA TRP A 73 1.03 -0.12 -3.90
C TRP A 73 -0.10 -0.14 -4.93
N LEU A 74 0.04 -0.98 -5.98
CA LEU A 74 -0.99 -1.08 -7.01
C LEU A 74 -2.25 -1.75 -6.46
N GLY A 75 -2.10 -2.76 -5.62
CA GLY A 75 -3.21 -3.37 -4.90
C GLY A 75 -3.95 -2.36 -4.03
N MET A 76 -3.21 -1.48 -3.35
CA MET A 76 -3.81 -0.41 -2.54
C MET A 76 -4.56 0.60 -3.42
N ALA A 77 -4.00 0.99 -4.56
CA ALA A 77 -4.68 1.87 -5.51
C ALA A 77 -6.01 1.23 -5.99
N GLY A 78 -5.99 -0.08 -6.25
CA GLY A 78 -7.20 -0.85 -6.61
C GLY A 78 -8.25 -0.83 -5.51
N GLU A 79 -7.83 -1.02 -4.26
CA GLU A 79 -8.72 -0.96 -3.10
C GLU A 79 -9.39 0.43 -2.96
N LEU A 80 -8.64 1.48 -3.20
CA LEU A 80 -9.17 2.86 -3.13
C LEU A 80 -10.09 3.18 -4.30
N GLN A 81 -9.78 2.71 -5.51
CA GLN A 81 -10.64 2.85 -6.68
C GLN A 81 -11.91 2.02 -6.53
N ARG A 82 -11.75 0.80 -6.09
CA ARG A 82 -12.78 -0.17 -5.75
C ARG A 82 -13.63 -0.66 -6.94
N ASP A 83 -14.13 0.23 -7.78
CA ASP A 83 -14.98 -0.09 -8.93
C ASP A 83 -14.71 0.91 -10.06
N TRP A 84 -14.42 0.39 -11.25
CA TRP A 84 -14.15 1.22 -12.44
C TRP A 84 -15.38 1.98 -12.94
N ALA A 85 -16.57 1.60 -12.50
CA ALA A 85 -17.78 2.40 -12.72
C ALA A 85 -17.75 3.74 -11.97
N ARG A 86 -16.90 3.87 -10.96
CA ARG A 86 -16.66 5.14 -10.25
C ARG A 86 -15.68 5.97 -11.08
N THR A 87 -16.21 6.94 -11.83
CA THR A 87 -15.43 7.67 -12.84
C THR A 87 -14.74 8.92 -12.32
N GLU A 88 -15.01 9.35 -11.10
CA GLU A 88 -14.52 10.63 -10.55
C GLU A 88 -12.99 10.74 -10.51
N ARG A 89 -12.31 9.62 -10.32
CA ARG A 89 -10.84 9.57 -10.18
C ARG A 89 -10.17 8.61 -11.16
N THR A 90 -10.93 8.06 -12.10
CA THR A 90 -10.41 7.04 -13.04
C THR A 90 -9.19 7.54 -13.81
N ALA A 91 -9.23 8.77 -14.31
CA ALA A 91 -8.11 9.33 -15.08
C ALA A 91 -6.83 9.44 -14.26
N GLU A 92 -6.94 9.85 -13.00
CA GLU A 92 -5.80 9.98 -12.10
C GLU A 92 -5.23 8.63 -11.72
N VAL A 93 -6.08 7.63 -11.49
CA VAL A 93 -5.64 6.25 -11.19
C VAL A 93 -4.92 5.63 -12.39
N VAL A 94 -5.43 5.82 -13.60
CA VAL A 94 -4.78 5.37 -14.84
C VAL A 94 -3.43 6.04 -15.00
N GLN A 95 -3.33 7.33 -14.69
CA GLN A 95 -2.06 8.07 -14.76
C GLN A 95 -1.03 7.52 -13.78
N LEU A 96 -1.45 7.19 -12.54
CA LEU A 96 -0.57 6.52 -11.57
C LEU A 96 -0.03 5.21 -12.12
N PHE A 97 -0.88 4.43 -12.79
CA PHE A 97 -0.48 3.18 -13.41
C PHE A 97 0.57 3.41 -14.49
N PHE A 98 0.38 4.38 -15.38
CA PHE A 98 1.36 4.71 -16.43
C PHE A 98 2.70 5.14 -15.80
N ASP A 99 2.67 5.94 -14.77
CA ASP A 99 3.87 6.53 -14.18
C ASP A 99 4.67 5.55 -13.32
N HIS A 100 4.01 4.59 -12.67
CA HIS A 100 4.62 3.81 -11.60
C HIS A 100 4.54 2.29 -11.74
N ALA A 101 3.79 1.77 -12.70
CA ALA A 101 3.64 0.32 -12.85
C ALA A 101 4.70 -0.34 -13.74
N GLY A 102 5.80 0.38 -14.04
CA GLY A 102 6.92 -0.16 -14.80
C GLY A 102 6.51 -0.63 -16.18
N ALA A 103 6.95 -1.83 -16.58
CA ALA A 103 6.67 -2.40 -17.90
C ALA A 103 5.16 -2.52 -18.17
N ALA A 104 4.36 -2.91 -17.18
CA ALA A 104 2.92 -3.02 -17.33
C ALA A 104 2.27 -1.67 -17.66
N GLY A 105 2.73 -0.60 -17.01
CA GLY A 105 2.27 0.75 -17.31
C GLY A 105 2.62 1.20 -18.73
N SER A 106 3.83 0.90 -19.16
CA SER A 106 4.30 1.24 -20.52
C SER A 106 3.51 0.47 -21.60
N VAL A 107 3.25 -0.81 -21.38
CA VAL A 107 2.46 -1.63 -22.32
C VAL A 107 1.03 -1.10 -22.43
N LEU A 108 0.40 -0.80 -21.30
CA LEU A 108 -0.96 -0.26 -21.31
C LEU A 108 -1.02 1.10 -22.03
N ALA A 109 -0.06 1.99 -21.75
CA ALA A 109 0.01 3.29 -22.43
C ALA A 109 0.14 3.13 -23.95
N TRP A 110 0.98 2.21 -24.39
CA TRP A 110 1.14 1.87 -25.81
C TRP A 110 -0.16 1.36 -26.44
N GLU A 111 -0.82 0.42 -25.79
CA GLU A 111 -2.10 -0.14 -26.27
C GLU A 111 -3.17 0.94 -26.39
N MET A 112 -3.26 1.85 -25.41
CA MET A 112 -4.22 2.95 -25.46
C MET A 112 -3.93 3.91 -26.60
N GLN A 113 -2.66 4.20 -26.89
CA GLN A 113 -2.28 5.01 -28.05
C GLN A 113 -2.71 4.34 -29.37
N LEU A 114 -2.49 3.04 -29.51
CA LEU A 114 -2.91 2.29 -30.68
C LEU A 114 -4.43 2.35 -30.88
N LEU A 115 -5.20 2.25 -29.81
CA LEU A 115 -6.66 2.32 -29.87
C LEU A 115 -7.15 3.73 -30.25
N GLN A 116 -6.44 4.77 -29.87
CA GLN A 116 -6.77 6.16 -30.22
C GLN A 116 -6.35 6.55 -31.63
N ALA A 117 -5.43 5.83 -32.23
CA ALA A 117 -4.91 6.11 -33.55
C ALA A 117 -5.84 5.71 -34.71
N LYS A 118 -7.06 5.23 -34.42
CA LYS A 118 -8.06 4.84 -35.43
C LYS A 118 -8.85 6.02 -35.97
#